data_f27782cbe5420eafaeb9ce9114ea26a3
#
_entry.id   f27782cbe5420eafaeb9ce9114ea26a3
#
_cell.length_a   1.000
_cell.length_b   1.000
_cell.length_c   1.000
_cell.angle_alpha   90.00
_cell.angle_beta   90.00
_cell.angle_gamma   90.00
#
_symmetry.space_group_name_H-M   'P 1'
#
loop_
_entity.id
_entity.type
_entity.pdbx_description
1 polymer ?
#
loop_
_entity_poly.entity_id
_entity_poly.type
_entity_poly.pdbx_seq_one_letter_code
_entity_poly.pdbx_strand_id
1 'polypeptide(L)'
;MKLRFATIVTLTIAANVLLPFPAAWADALRGTLVSEETIRVAPDSGAAKLAEVGRGRELIVIDTSRDWVHVEAILRQPSHDEGATEDEEEGKAITGWVPARAVITSTTQDGDRIIFGEAADSEDAASSRRGRRDAAQDAMQLYYRVYDLMPTSPLAAEALYRAADIRWQVERADVMTRPSARERQAYMRGQMKEEWMKLVLKKYPSTKWADLAAFRLIENKLCGEWEGLAKCPDKEADLYENYAKEHPQSPAAPEALYNAAWRRSVLIELYKTEPNQKKAAESKDRAIALAQRIVSQYLQSDWALRAERLIFYIQQGIPTYGNTAD
;
A
#
# COMPACT_ATOMS: atom_id res chain seq x y z
N MET A 1 68.77 -31.06 -51.91
CA MET A 1 68.96 -29.68 -51.42
C MET A 1 67.59 -29.08 -51.15
N LYS A 2 67.09 -29.12 -49.88
CA LYS A 2 65.79 -28.65 -49.48
C LYS A 2 65.97 -27.49 -48.51
N LEU A 3 65.66 -26.29 -48.94
CA LEU A 3 65.63 -25.08 -48.12
C LEU A 3 64.39 -25.11 -47.19
N ARG A 4 64.62 -24.99 -45.90
CA ARG A 4 63.52 -24.77 -44.89
C ARG A 4 63.47 -23.28 -44.57
N PHE A 5 62.36 -22.65 -44.92
CA PHE A 5 62.03 -21.31 -44.42
C PHE A 5 61.44 -21.39 -43.02
N ALA A 6 62.07 -20.72 -42.07
CA ALA A 6 61.54 -20.53 -40.74
C ALA A 6 60.73 -19.25 -40.70
N THR A 7 59.47 -19.40 -40.42
CA THR A 7 58.53 -18.26 -40.21
C THR A 7 58.60 -17.82 -38.75
N ILE A 8 59.07 -16.60 -38.51
CA ILE A 8 59.06 -15.95 -37.19
C ILE A 8 57.67 -15.32 -37.00
N VAL A 9 56.92 -15.86 -36.06
CA VAL A 9 55.64 -15.26 -35.60
C VAL A 9 55.96 -14.32 -34.43
N THR A 10 55.87 -13.03 -34.70
CA THR A 10 55.96 -11.97 -33.67
C THR A 10 54.61 -11.87 -32.94
N LEU A 11 54.61 -12.29 -31.70
CA LEU A 11 53.44 -12.18 -30.80
C LEU A 11 53.41 -10.77 -30.17
N THR A 12 52.57 -9.89 -30.68
CA THR A 12 52.31 -8.56 -30.08
C THR A 12 51.34 -8.73 -28.89
N ILE A 13 51.86 -8.61 -27.68
CA ILE A 13 51.05 -8.56 -26.44
C ILE A 13 50.51 -7.13 -26.35
N ALA A 14 49.20 -6.95 -26.64
CA ALA A 14 48.48 -5.73 -26.34
C ALA A 14 48.21 -5.68 -24.83
N ALA A 15 48.96 -4.86 -24.10
CA ALA A 15 48.65 -4.54 -22.70
C ALA A 15 47.39 -3.71 -22.65
N ASN A 16 46.27 -4.33 -22.28
CA ASN A 16 45.06 -3.62 -21.88
C ASN A 16 45.33 -2.91 -20.56
N VAL A 17 45.61 -1.62 -20.62
CA VAL A 17 45.61 -0.74 -19.45
C VAL A 17 44.13 -0.57 -19.06
N LEU A 18 43.67 -1.38 -18.11
CA LEU A 18 42.45 -1.14 -17.37
C LEU A 18 42.67 0.12 -16.53
N LEU A 19 42.25 1.26 -17.07
CA LEU A 19 42.08 2.46 -16.28
C LEU A 19 41.01 2.14 -15.22
N PRO A 20 41.28 2.35 -13.92
CA PRO A 20 40.25 2.22 -12.91
C PRO A 20 39.22 3.33 -13.21
N PHE A 21 38.04 2.94 -13.67
CA PHE A 21 36.88 3.83 -13.59
C PHE A 21 36.73 4.23 -12.11
N PRO A 22 36.64 5.52 -11.79
CA PRO A 22 36.33 5.91 -10.43
C PRO A 22 34.92 5.41 -10.12
N ALA A 23 34.84 4.30 -9.41
CA ALA A 23 33.62 3.83 -8.75
C ALA A 23 33.37 4.74 -7.54
N ALA A 24 32.97 5.96 -7.79
CA ALA A 24 32.53 6.92 -6.78
C ALA A 24 31.20 7.55 -7.20
N TRP A 25 30.23 6.69 -7.45
CA TRP A 25 28.87 7.06 -7.10
C TRP A 25 28.77 6.70 -5.61
N ALA A 26 29.37 7.54 -4.75
CA ALA A 26 28.96 7.56 -3.36
C ALA A 26 27.44 7.66 -3.40
N ASP A 27 26.72 6.76 -2.72
CA ASP A 27 25.27 6.84 -2.61
C ASP A 27 24.93 8.27 -2.17
N ALA A 28 24.33 9.02 -3.09
CA ALA A 28 24.00 10.41 -2.81
C ALA A 28 23.08 10.40 -1.59
N LEU A 29 23.36 11.23 -0.61
CA LEU A 29 22.58 11.28 0.63
C LEU A 29 21.16 11.69 0.29
N ARG A 30 20.22 10.74 0.46
CA ARG A 30 18.81 10.96 0.21
C ARG A 30 18.12 11.48 1.46
N GLY A 31 17.14 12.34 1.25
CA GLY A 31 16.32 12.89 2.32
C GLY A 31 14.90 13.17 1.86
N THR A 32 14.12 13.73 2.77
CA THR A 32 12.74 14.14 2.51
C THR A 32 12.40 15.42 3.29
N LEU A 33 11.40 16.16 2.81
CA LEU A 33 10.84 17.29 3.54
C LEU A 33 9.74 16.83 4.49
N VAL A 34 9.79 17.30 5.72
CA VAL A 34 8.72 17.09 6.73
C VAL A 34 7.74 18.26 6.79
N SER A 35 8.06 19.39 6.16
CA SER A 35 7.18 20.56 5.98
C SER A 35 7.21 21.00 4.52
N GLU A 36 6.16 21.70 4.10
CA GLU A 36 6.17 22.39 2.81
C GLU A 36 7.20 23.52 2.85
N GLU A 37 8.09 23.56 1.86
CA GLU A 37 9.19 24.52 1.82
C GLU A 37 9.39 25.09 0.42
N THR A 38 10.01 26.28 0.38
CA THR A 38 10.42 26.93 -0.86
C THR A 38 11.89 26.65 -1.14
N ILE A 39 12.22 26.09 -2.29
CA ILE A 39 13.59 26.02 -2.80
C ILE A 39 14.01 27.42 -3.25
N ARG A 40 15.20 27.87 -2.82
CA ARG A 40 15.75 29.21 -3.09
C ARG A 40 17.08 29.13 -3.82
N VAL A 41 17.45 30.22 -4.50
CA VAL A 41 18.70 30.29 -5.26
C VAL A 41 19.94 30.36 -4.36
N ALA A 42 19.80 30.79 -3.11
CA ALA A 42 20.90 30.97 -2.14
C ALA A 42 20.40 30.60 -0.72
N PRO A 43 21.32 30.28 0.23
CA PRO A 43 20.99 29.94 1.62
C PRO A 43 20.63 31.20 2.44
N ASP A 44 19.57 31.87 2.01
CA ASP A 44 19.04 33.10 2.64
C ASP A 44 17.53 33.16 2.46
N SER A 45 16.80 33.51 3.51
CA SER A 45 15.35 33.69 3.52
C SER A 45 14.85 34.78 2.58
N GLY A 46 15.67 35.80 2.28
CA GLY A 46 15.40 36.85 1.29
C GLY A 46 15.76 36.50 -0.14
N ALA A 47 16.43 35.36 -0.38
CA ALA A 47 16.82 34.94 -1.73
C ALA A 47 15.62 34.63 -2.61
N ALA A 48 15.80 34.78 -3.93
CA ALA A 48 14.74 34.50 -4.92
C ALA A 48 14.23 33.05 -4.81
N LYS A 49 12.92 32.91 -4.91
CA LYS A 49 12.23 31.62 -4.89
C LYS A 49 12.36 30.93 -6.24
N LEU A 50 12.65 29.63 -6.25
CA LEU A 50 12.70 28.79 -7.45
C LEU A 50 11.45 27.93 -7.59
N ALA A 51 11.04 27.26 -6.51
CA ALA A 51 9.85 26.41 -6.50
C ALA A 51 9.35 26.17 -5.08
N GLU A 52 8.09 25.76 -4.96
CA GLU A 52 7.50 25.22 -3.74
C GLU A 52 7.53 23.69 -3.79
N VAL A 53 7.88 23.06 -2.67
CA VAL A 53 8.02 21.59 -2.58
C VAL A 53 7.27 21.10 -1.36
N GLY A 54 6.34 20.18 -1.59
CA GLY A 54 5.49 19.61 -0.56
C GLY A 54 6.19 18.59 0.33
N ARG A 55 5.49 18.21 1.39
CA ARG A 55 5.90 17.18 2.36
C ARG A 55 6.11 15.83 1.69
N GLY A 56 7.02 15.03 2.24
CA GLY A 56 7.30 13.69 1.74
C GLY A 56 8.02 13.62 0.39
N ARG A 57 8.31 14.78 -0.23
CA ARG A 57 9.10 14.82 -1.47
C ARG A 57 10.52 14.31 -1.22
N GLU A 58 10.98 13.43 -2.10
CA GLU A 58 12.36 12.97 -2.10
C GLU A 58 13.31 14.08 -2.52
N LEU A 59 14.44 14.15 -1.83
CA LEU A 59 15.52 15.08 -2.09
C LEU A 59 16.84 14.33 -2.18
N ILE A 60 17.72 14.82 -3.05
CA ILE A 60 19.15 14.46 -3.03
C ILE A 60 19.87 15.61 -2.35
N VAL A 61 20.57 15.34 -1.27
CA VAL A 61 21.38 16.32 -0.55
C VAL A 61 22.72 16.48 -1.25
N ILE A 62 23.02 17.71 -1.71
CA ILE A 62 24.24 18.03 -2.45
C ILE A 62 25.28 18.61 -1.49
N ASP A 63 24.87 19.57 -0.64
CA ASP A 63 25.74 20.29 0.28
C ASP A 63 24.96 20.86 1.47
N THR A 64 25.67 21.27 2.51
CA THR A 64 25.09 21.88 3.71
C THR A 64 25.81 23.17 4.06
N SER A 65 25.07 24.22 4.42
CA SER A 65 25.61 25.50 4.83
C SER A 65 24.83 26.04 6.02
N ARG A 66 25.39 25.91 7.22
CA ARG A 66 24.77 26.33 8.50
C ARG A 66 23.35 25.74 8.64
N ASP A 67 22.33 26.60 8.58
CA ASP A 67 20.92 26.27 8.75
C ASP A 67 20.21 25.92 7.41
N TRP A 68 20.96 25.72 6.32
CA TRP A 68 20.48 25.45 4.98
C TRP A 68 21.09 24.19 4.40
N VAL A 69 20.31 23.52 3.58
CA VAL A 69 20.72 22.32 2.81
C VAL A 69 20.53 22.62 1.33
N HIS A 70 21.58 22.39 0.56
CA HIS A 70 21.53 22.42 -0.90
C HIS A 70 21.00 21.10 -1.39
N VAL A 71 19.88 21.11 -2.09
CA VAL A 71 19.16 19.92 -2.51
C VAL A 71 18.84 19.94 -3.99
N GLU A 72 18.69 18.74 -4.55
CA GLU A 72 18.02 18.53 -5.82
C GLU A 72 16.68 17.84 -5.56
N ALA A 73 15.62 18.34 -6.16
CA ALA A 73 14.28 17.76 -6.12
C ALA A 73 13.73 17.61 -7.53
N ILE A 74 13.01 16.51 -7.78
CA ILE A 74 12.27 16.31 -9.02
C ILE A 74 10.86 16.83 -8.81
N LEU A 75 10.50 17.89 -9.53
CA LEU A 75 9.15 18.44 -9.54
C LEU A 75 8.37 17.80 -10.66
N ARG A 76 7.32 17.05 -10.32
CA ARG A 76 6.36 16.59 -11.33
C ARG A 76 5.50 17.77 -11.74
N GLN A 77 5.42 18.03 -13.01
CA GLN A 77 4.43 18.96 -13.56
C GLN A 77 3.12 18.17 -13.74
N PRO A 78 1.95 18.76 -13.38
CA PRO A 78 0.69 18.12 -13.73
C PRO A 78 0.67 17.98 -15.25
N SER A 79 0.55 16.73 -15.72
CA SER A 79 0.36 16.45 -17.14
C SER A 79 -0.98 17.03 -17.58
N HIS A 80 -1.01 17.77 -18.67
CA HIS A 80 -2.24 18.20 -19.33
C HIS A 80 -2.92 17.07 -20.13
N ASP A 81 -2.32 15.88 -20.13
CA ASP A 81 -2.84 14.71 -20.85
C ASP A 81 -3.66 13.85 -19.89
N GLU A 82 -4.98 13.80 -20.11
CA GLU A 82 -5.94 13.00 -19.30
C GLU A 82 -5.66 11.47 -19.34
N GLY A 83 -4.64 11.02 -20.06
CA GLY A 83 -4.26 9.62 -20.21
C GLY A 83 -2.85 9.27 -19.77
N ALA A 84 -2.05 10.23 -19.30
CA ALA A 84 -0.68 9.94 -18.86
C ALA A 84 -0.71 9.13 -17.53
N THR A 85 0.00 7.99 -17.54
CA THR A 85 0.22 7.21 -16.31
C THR A 85 1.23 7.93 -15.41
N GLU A 86 1.14 7.74 -14.09
CA GLU A 86 2.06 8.36 -13.10
C GLU A 86 3.54 8.11 -13.40
N ASP A 87 3.86 7.10 -14.22
CA ASP A 87 5.21 6.71 -14.62
C ASP A 87 5.72 7.47 -15.87
N GLU A 88 4.84 8.19 -16.59
CA GLU A 88 5.17 8.93 -17.83
C GLU A 88 5.35 10.44 -17.62
N GLU A 89 5.13 10.96 -16.40
CA GLU A 89 5.35 12.35 -16.09
C GLU A 89 6.86 12.65 -15.98
N GLU A 90 7.43 13.27 -17.02
CA GLU A 90 8.79 13.83 -16.95
C GLU A 90 8.88 14.90 -15.87
N GLY A 91 9.52 14.55 -14.75
CA GLY A 91 9.78 15.49 -13.67
C GLY A 91 10.94 16.42 -14.03
N LYS A 92 10.78 17.72 -13.81
CA LYS A 92 11.87 18.69 -13.92
C LYS A 92 12.73 18.68 -12.66
N ALA A 93 14.01 18.34 -12.80
CA ALA A 93 14.96 18.50 -11.70
C ALA A 93 15.19 20.00 -11.41
N ILE A 94 15.12 20.37 -10.13
CA ILE A 94 15.42 21.69 -9.62
C ILE A 94 16.41 21.60 -8.49
N THR A 95 17.41 22.47 -8.51
CA THR A 95 18.47 22.52 -7.51
C THR A 95 18.46 23.85 -6.79
N GLY A 96 18.60 23.82 -5.48
CA GLY A 96 18.65 25.05 -4.68
C GLY A 96 18.65 24.77 -3.16
N TRP A 97 18.37 25.75 -2.37
CA TRP A 97 18.53 25.74 -0.92
C TRP A 97 17.19 25.69 -0.20
N VAL A 98 17.09 24.81 0.80
CA VAL A 98 15.97 24.72 1.75
C VAL A 98 16.46 24.80 3.19
N PRO A 99 15.62 25.20 4.16
CA PRO A 99 16.02 25.19 5.57
C PRO A 99 16.36 23.78 6.06
N ALA A 100 17.50 23.63 6.75
CA ALA A 100 17.99 22.34 7.23
C ALA A 100 16.99 21.64 8.18
N ARG A 101 16.25 22.40 8.99
CA ARG A 101 15.24 21.88 9.93
C ARG A 101 14.10 21.10 9.25
N ALA A 102 13.84 21.36 7.97
CA ALA A 102 12.77 20.72 7.21
C ALA A 102 13.21 19.42 6.53
N VAL A 103 14.52 19.16 6.47
CA VAL A 103 15.11 18.03 5.76
C VAL A 103 15.48 16.92 6.74
N ILE A 104 14.92 15.74 6.55
CA ILE A 104 15.28 14.52 7.27
C ILE A 104 15.97 13.57 6.30
N THR A 105 17.11 13.03 6.70
CA THR A 105 17.89 12.06 5.93
C THR A 105 17.95 10.72 6.65
N SER A 106 18.47 9.68 5.99
CA SER A 106 18.70 8.38 6.61
C SER A 106 19.67 8.40 7.81
N THR A 107 20.45 9.47 7.95
CA THR A 107 21.42 9.67 9.05
C THR A 107 20.92 10.60 10.15
N THR A 108 19.73 11.19 9.99
CA THR A 108 19.14 12.08 11.01
C THR A 108 18.77 11.26 12.25
N GLN A 109 19.20 11.72 13.42
CA GLN A 109 18.85 11.09 14.69
C GLN A 109 17.32 11.11 14.88
N ASP A 110 16.74 9.96 15.25
CA ASP A 110 15.28 9.77 15.39
C ASP A 110 14.46 10.18 14.14
N GLY A 111 15.11 10.22 12.96
CA GLY A 111 14.51 10.67 11.72
C GLY A 111 13.26 9.86 11.33
N ASP A 112 13.25 8.57 11.63
CA ASP A 112 12.10 7.69 11.42
C ASP A 112 10.87 8.11 12.24
N ARG A 113 11.10 8.49 13.52
CA ARG A 113 10.02 8.98 14.40
C ARG A 113 9.50 10.34 13.97
N ILE A 114 10.40 11.23 13.54
CA ILE A 114 10.02 12.56 13.07
C ILE A 114 9.14 12.44 11.83
N ILE A 115 9.59 11.70 10.81
CA ILE A 115 8.82 11.51 9.58
C ILE A 115 7.49 10.82 9.88
N PHE A 116 7.51 9.78 10.74
CA PHE A 116 6.30 9.04 11.11
C PHE A 116 5.29 9.93 11.86
N GLY A 117 5.75 10.78 12.76
CA GLY A 117 4.89 11.74 13.48
C GLY A 117 4.21 12.73 12.53
N GLU A 118 4.96 13.34 11.61
CA GLU A 118 4.41 14.26 10.60
C GLU A 118 3.45 13.54 9.63
N ALA A 119 3.70 12.25 9.35
CA ALA A 119 2.78 11.43 8.57
C ALA A 119 1.47 11.19 9.32
N ALA A 120 1.53 10.87 10.61
CA ALA A 120 0.34 10.67 11.45
C ALA A 120 -0.49 11.96 11.59
N ASP A 121 0.15 13.09 11.80
CA ASP A 121 -0.53 14.41 11.84
C ASP A 121 -1.21 14.73 10.50
N SER A 122 -0.59 14.34 9.40
CA SER A 122 -1.18 14.51 8.06
C SER A 122 -2.35 13.55 7.83
N GLU A 123 -2.27 12.31 8.31
CA GLU A 123 -3.36 11.32 8.27
C GLU A 123 -4.57 11.78 9.10
N ASP A 124 -4.35 12.31 10.30
CA ASP A 124 -5.39 12.91 11.13
C ASP A 124 -6.03 14.11 10.47
N ALA A 125 -5.22 14.97 9.84
CA ALA A 125 -5.73 16.09 9.06
C ALA A 125 -6.57 15.63 7.85
N ALA A 126 -6.20 14.55 7.17
CA ALA A 126 -6.97 13.98 6.08
C ALA A 126 -8.33 13.43 6.53
N SER A 127 -8.40 12.89 7.75
CA SER A 127 -9.62 12.38 8.36
C SER A 127 -10.54 13.50 8.85
N SER A 128 -10.02 14.71 9.02
CA SER A 128 -10.76 15.85 9.52
C SER A 128 -11.62 16.50 8.44
N ARG A 129 -12.89 16.83 8.78
CA ARG A 129 -13.81 17.54 7.86
C ARG A 129 -13.27 18.88 7.36
N ARG A 130 -12.33 19.51 8.07
CA ARG A 130 -11.68 20.78 7.75
C ARG A 130 -10.18 20.62 7.47
N GLY A 131 -9.74 19.40 7.21
CA GLY A 131 -8.33 19.12 6.94
C GLY A 131 -7.84 19.71 5.60
N ARG A 132 -6.53 19.76 5.45
CA ARG A 132 -5.90 20.21 4.21
C ARG A 132 -6.30 19.28 3.06
N ARG A 133 -6.44 19.85 1.87
CA ARG A 133 -6.86 19.09 0.66
C ARG A 133 -5.88 17.95 0.33
N ASP A 134 -4.58 18.18 0.49
CA ASP A 134 -3.52 17.25 0.10
C ASP A 134 -3.00 16.40 1.26
N ALA A 135 -3.67 16.46 2.44
CA ALA A 135 -3.20 15.81 3.66
C ALA A 135 -3.07 14.29 3.54
N ALA A 136 -3.96 13.63 2.81
CA ALA A 136 -3.87 12.18 2.55
C ALA A 136 -2.64 11.83 1.70
N GLN A 137 -2.34 12.64 0.71
CA GLN A 137 -1.15 12.45 -0.13
C GLN A 137 0.13 12.74 0.65
N ASP A 138 0.16 13.80 1.46
CA ASP A 138 1.27 14.10 2.36
C ASP A 138 1.54 12.92 3.30
N ALA A 139 0.50 12.40 3.97
CA ALA A 139 0.60 11.25 4.87
C ALA A 139 1.17 10.03 4.14
N MET A 140 0.60 9.69 2.99
CA MET A 140 1.04 8.57 2.16
C MET A 140 2.52 8.68 1.79
N GLN A 141 2.96 9.85 1.33
CA GLN A 141 4.35 10.07 0.93
C GLN A 141 5.29 10.01 2.14
N LEU A 142 4.96 10.68 3.25
CA LEU A 142 5.78 10.67 4.46
C LEU A 142 5.92 9.27 5.05
N TYR A 143 4.84 8.50 5.18
CA TYR A 143 4.91 7.11 5.61
C TYR A 143 5.80 6.27 4.68
N TYR A 144 5.67 6.43 3.37
CA TYR A 144 6.51 5.72 2.43
C TYR A 144 8.00 6.08 2.62
N ARG A 145 8.34 7.34 2.94
CA ARG A 145 9.72 7.77 3.20
C ARG A 145 10.34 7.13 4.44
N VAL A 146 9.56 6.82 5.48
CA VAL A 146 10.08 6.07 6.62
C VAL A 146 10.63 4.71 6.16
N TYR A 147 9.88 3.99 5.35
CA TYR A 147 10.34 2.72 4.78
C TYR A 147 11.52 2.90 3.83
N ASP A 148 11.45 3.87 2.94
CA ASP A 148 12.40 4.09 1.85
C ASP A 148 13.78 4.52 2.35
N LEU A 149 13.82 5.46 3.31
CA LEU A 149 15.06 5.98 3.88
C LEU A 149 15.60 5.12 5.03
N MET A 150 14.75 4.48 5.79
CA MET A 150 15.10 3.74 7.02
C MET A 150 14.41 2.38 7.10
N PRO A 151 14.65 1.45 6.14
CA PRO A 151 13.92 0.19 6.02
C PRO A 151 14.12 -0.77 7.21
N THR A 152 15.14 -0.54 8.03
CA THR A 152 15.44 -1.31 9.24
C THR A 152 14.83 -0.71 10.52
N SER A 153 14.18 0.45 10.41
CA SER A 153 13.46 1.05 11.54
C SER A 153 12.34 0.13 12.04
N PRO A 154 12.10 0.06 13.36
CA PRO A 154 10.96 -0.67 13.91
C PRO A 154 9.61 -0.12 13.42
N LEU A 155 9.56 1.11 12.92
CA LEU A 155 8.37 1.75 12.37
C LEU A 155 8.18 1.45 10.88
N ALA A 156 9.19 0.93 10.18
CA ALA A 156 9.18 0.82 8.71
C ALA A 156 8.06 -0.11 8.18
N ALA A 157 7.77 -1.21 8.86
CA ALA A 157 6.69 -2.12 8.48
C ALA A 157 5.31 -1.47 8.60
N GLU A 158 5.06 -0.77 9.71
CA GLU A 158 3.84 -0.01 9.94
C GLU A 158 3.69 1.11 8.92
N ALA A 159 4.75 1.89 8.72
CA ALA A 159 4.76 3.01 7.82
C ALA A 159 4.47 2.58 6.37
N LEU A 160 5.14 1.53 5.87
CA LEU A 160 4.86 1.02 4.53
C LEU A 160 3.42 0.54 4.38
N TYR A 161 2.88 -0.16 5.41
CA TYR A 161 1.48 -0.59 5.38
C TYR A 161 0.52 0.60 5.36
N ARG A 162 0.72 1.61 6.24
CA ARG A 162 -0.14 2.82 6.27
C ARG A 162 -0.11 3.58 4.95
N ALA A 163 1.09 3.75 4.36
CA ALA A 163 1.21 4.35 3.03
C ALA A 163 0.43 3.55 1.97
N ALA A 164 0.55 2.22 1.98
CA ALA A 164 -0.17 1.34 1.08
C ALA A 164 -1.70 1.38 1.31
N ASP A 165 -2.14 1.47 2.57
CA ASP A 165 -3.57 1.50 2.92
C ASP A 165 -4.22 2.83 2.53
N ILE A 166 -3.55 3.96 2.74
CA ILE A 166 -4.03 5.27 2.28
C ILE A 166 -4.17 5.28 0.75
N ARG A 167 -3.13 4.81 0.04
CA ARG A 167 -3.21 4.68 -1.43
C ARG A 167 -4.37 3.81 -1.86
N TRP A 168 -4.55 2.65 -1.21
CA TRP A 168 -5.66 1.73 -1.48
C TRP A 168 -7.03 2.39 -1.30
N GLN A 169 -7.21 3.13 -0.20
CA GLN A 169 -8.47 3.83 0.09
C GLN A 169 -8.78 4.92 -0.96
N VAL A 170 -7.77 5.69 -1.39
CA VAL A 170 -7.91 6.71 -2.44
C VAL A 170 -8.30 6.06 -3.78
N GLU A 171 -7.59 5.02 -4.19
CA GLU A 171 -7.88 4.28 -5.43
C GLU A 171 -9.24 3.59 -5.37
N ARG A 172 -9.60 3.03 -4.21
CA ARG A 172 -10.91 2.42 -3.98
C ARG A 172 -12.05 3.43 -4.14
N ALA A 173 -11.90 4.62 -3.58
CA ALA A 173 -12.90 5.69 -3.71
C ALA A 173 -13.14 6.02 -5.19
N ASP A 174 -12.09 6.12 -6.01
CA ASP A 174 -12.20 6.34 -7.45
C ASP A 174 -12.84 5.15 -8.18
N VAL A 175 -12.34 3.93 -7.93
CA VAL A 175 -12.88 2.70 -8.56
C VAL A 175 -14.37 2.52 -8.28
N MET A 176 -14.82 2.81 -7.06
CA MET A 176 -16.22 2.65 -6.67
C MET A 176 -17.17 3.68 -7.32
N THR A 177 -16.65 4.77 -7.89
CA THR A 177 -17.45 5.72 -8.67
C THR A 177 -17.69 5.27 -10.11
N ARG A 178 -16.91 4.33 -10.61
CA ARG A 178 -16.97 3.87 -12.01
C ARG A 178 -18.18 2.94 -12.23
N PRO A 179 -18.84 3.00 -13.41
CA PRO A 179 -19.91 2.06 -13.74
C PRO A 179 -19.52 0.59 -13.59
N SER A 180 -18.26 0.25 -13.91
CA SER A 180 -17.70 -1.10 -13.78
C SER A 180 -17.62 -1.60 -12.33
N ALA A 181 -17.77 -0.76 -11.31
CA ALA A 181 -17.75 -1.18 -9.91
C ALA A 181 -18.82 -2.25 -9.58
N ARG A 182 -19.93 -2.25 -10.32
CA ARG A 182 -21.05 -3.19 -10.16
C ARG A 182 -20.88 -4.51 -10.93
N GLU A 183 -19.91 -4.57 -11.83
CA GLU A 183 -19.67 -5.78 -12.61
C GLU A 183 -19.46 -6.99 -11.70
N ARG A 184 -20.20 -8.07 -11.96
CA ARG A 184 -20.14 -9.28 -11.14
C ARG A 184 -18.77 -9.90 -11.10
N GLN A 185 -18.07 -9.91 -12.22
CA GLN A 185 -16.78 -10.58 -12.33
C GLN A 185 -15.65 -9.64 -11.89
N ALA A 186 -14.84 -10.06 -10.92
CA ALA A 186 -13.77 -9.24 -10.35
C ALA A 186 -12.81 -8.66 -11.41
N TYR A 187 -12.48 -9.42 -12.47
CA TYR A 187 -11.55 -8.93 -13.51
C TYR A 187 -12.16 -7.87 -14.44
N MET A 188 -13.48 -7.68 -14.43
CA MET A 188 -14.16 -6.62 -15.20
C MET A 188 -14.31 -5.33 -14.39
N ARG A 189 -14.07 -5.39 -13.09
CA ARG A 189 -14.09 -4.21 -12.21
C ARG A 189 -12.77 -3.47 -12.28
N GLY A 190 -12.79 -2.17 -12.01
CA GLY A 190 -11.56 -1.45 -11.68
C GLY A 190 -10.86 -2.12 -10.50
N GLN A 191 -9.54 -2.20 -10.57
CA GLN A 191 -8.72 -2.82 -9.53
C GLN A 191 -7.88 -1.75 -8.84
N MET A 192 -7.72 -1.88 -7.53
CA MET A 192 -6.73 -1.11 -6.80
C MET A 192 -5.32 -1.65 -7.12
N LYS A 193 -4.34 -0.78 -7.14
CA LYS A 193 -2.93 -1.15 -7.39
C LYS A 193 -2.37 -1.94 -6.21
N GLU A 194 -1.90 -3.15 -6.46
CA GLU A 194 -1.49 -4.11 -5.41
C GLU A 194 0.00 -4.02 -5.01
N GLU A 195 0.81 -3.25 -5.76
CA GLU A 195 2.27 -3.27 -5.65
C GLU A 195 2.75 -3.00 -4.22
N TRP A 196 2.21 -1.97 -3.58
CA TRP A 196 2.64 -1.59 -2.23
C TRP A 196 2.15 -2.58 -1.16
N MET A 197 0.93 -3.12 -1.30
CA MET A 197 0.48 -4.20 -0.40
C MET A 197 1.35 -5.45 -0.56
N LYS A 198 1.68 -5.84 -1.79
CA LYS A 198 2.61 -6.94 -2.07
C LYS A 198 4.03 -6.65 -1.57
N LEU A 199 4.45 -5.38 -1.58
CA LEU A 199 5.74 -4.97 -1.05
C LEU A 199 5.80 -5.15 0.47
N VAL A 200 4.72 -4.83 1.21
CA VAL A 200 4.62 -5.11 2.67
C VAL A 200 4.80 -6.61 2.93
N LEU A 201 4.07 -7.46 2.21
CA LEU A 201 4.18 -8.92 2.33
C LEU A 201 5.61 -9.43 2.09
N LYS A 202 6.28 -8.88 1.08
CA LYS A 202 7.62 -9.28 0.68
C LYS A 202 8.70 -8.82 1.67
N LYS A 203 8.60 -7.58 2.17
CA LYS A 203 9.66 -6.95 2.98
C LYS A 203 9.53 -7.25 4.46
N TYR A 204 8.31 -7.41 4.96
CA TYR A 204 8.02 -7.59 6.38
C TYR A 204 7.11 -8.80 6.63
N PRO A 205 7.46 -9.99 6.10
CA PRO A 205 6.66 -11.20 6.29
C PRO A 205 6.52 -11.51 7.80
N SER A 206 5.46 -12.20 8.18
CA SER A 206 5.18 -12.59 9.57
C SER A 206 4.96 -11.43 10.55
N THR A 207 4.63 -10.25 10.05
CA THR A 207 4.19 -9.11 10.86
C THR A 207 2.68 -8.93 10.77
N LYS A 208 2.06 -8.33 11.79
CA LYS A 208 0.63 -7.97 11.73
C LYS A 208 0.30 -7.09 10.53
N TRP A 209 1.28 -6.32 10.03
CA TRP A 209 1.12 -5.43 8.89
C TRP A 209 1.06 -6.20 7.57
N ALA A 210 1.85 -7.27 7.45
CA ALA A 210 1.72 -8.19 6.33
C ALA A 210 0.37 -8.91 6.33
N ASP A 211 -0.10 -9.35 7.49
CA ASP A 211 -1.41 -9.96 7.62
C ASP A 211 -2.53 -9.00 7.19
N LEU A 212 -2.47 -7.74 7.63
CA LEU A 212 -3.43 -6.72 7.22
C LEU A 212 -3.35 -6.42 5.71
N ALA A 213 -2.15 -6.38 5.13
CA ALA A 213 -1.98 -6.20 3.69
C ALA A 213 -2.58 -7.39 2.90
N ALA A 214 -2.39 -8.63 3.37
CA ALA A 214 -3.01 -9.81 2.78
C ALA A 214 -4.55 -9.74 2.82
N PHE A 215 -5.11 -9.21 3.91
CA PHE A 215 -6.55 -8.99 4.03
C PHE A 215 -7.07 -7.98 3.01
N ARG A 216 -6.39 -6.84 2.84
CA ARG A 216 -6.76 -5.83 1.83
C ARG A 216 -6.78 -6.38 0.42
N LEU A 217 -5.82 -7.23 0.06
CA LEU A 217 -5.73 -7.84 -1.26
C LEU A 217 -6.92 -8.76 -1.61
N ILE A 218 -7.72 -9.18 -0.64
CA ILE A 218 -8.96 -9.92 -0.88
C ILE A 218 -9.94 -9.08 -1.69
N GLU A 219 -10.02 -7.78 -1.43
CA GLU A 219 -11.00 -6.87 -2.02
C GLU A 219 -10.99 -6.88 -3.55
N ASN A 220 -9.81 -6.95 -4.17
CA ASN A 220 -9.67 -7.07 -5.62
C ASN A 220 -10.20 -8.39 -6.20
N LYS A 221 -10.41 -9.40 -5.37
CA LYS A 221 -10.89 -10.72 -5.78
C LYS A 221 -12.40 -10.90 -5.61
N LEU A 222 -13.06 -9.95 -4.92
CA LEU A 222 -14.48 -9.98 -4.65
C LEU A 222 -15.27 -9.68 -5.92
N CYS A 223 -16.47 -10.22 -6.01
CA CYS A 223 -17.44 -9.85 -7.02
C CYS A 223 -17.99 -8.42 -6.76
N GLY A 224 -18.60 -7.81 -7.75
CA GLY A 224 -19.49 -6.68 -7.57
C GLY A 224 -20.87 -7.13 -7.11
N GLU A 225 -21.90 -6.88 -7.92
CA GLU A 225 -23.25 -7.35 -7.61
C GLU A 225 -23.36 -8.86 -7.86
N TRP A 226 -23.96 -9.58 -6.90
CA TRP A 226 -24.11 -11.05 -7.00
C TRP A 226 -25.28 -11.50 -7.89
N GLU A 227 -26.22 -10.59 -8.19
CA GLU A 227 -27.40 -10.84 -9.04
C GLU A 227 -28.22 -12.09 -8.60
N GLY A 228 -28.23 -12.38 -7.30
CA GLY A 228 -28.92 -13.54 -6.74
C GLY A 228 -28.24 -14.89 -7.01
N LEU A 229 -27.01 -14.92 -7.52
CA LEU A 229 -26.30 -16.15 -7.86
C LEU A 229 -25.37 -16.62 -6.72
N ALA A 230 -25.45 -17.89 -6.36
CA ALA A 230 -24.68 -18.48 -5.26
C ALA A 230 -23.15 -18.49 -5.50
N LYS A 231 -22.70 -18.48 -6.76
CA LYS A 231 -21.28 -18.63 -7.12
C LYS A 231 -20.36 -17.58 -6.49
N CYS A 232 -20.79 -16.33 -6.45
CA CYS A 232 -19.98 -15.23 -5.91
C CYS A 232 -19.84 -15.30 -4.38
N PRO A 233 -20.93 -15.31 -3.58
CA PRO A 233 -20.81 -15.41 -2.13
C PRO A 233 -20.14 -16.70 -1.66
N ASP A 234 -20.25 -17.82 -2.40
CA ASP A 234 -19.55 -19.06 -2.08
C ASP A 234 -18.02 -18.91 -2.24
N LYS A 235 -17.56 -18.41 -3.39
CA LYS A 235 -16.15 -18.11 -3.62
C LYS A 235 -15.58 -17.11 -2.62
N GLU A 236 -16.33 -16.06 -2.32
CA GLU A 236 -15.88 -15.01 -1.40
C GLU A 236 -15.80 -15.50 0.04
N ALA A 237 -16.73 -16.34 0.47
CA ALA A 237 -16.66 -17.00 1.76
C ALA A 237 -15.38 -17.83 1.88
N ASP A 238 -15.01 -18.59 0.84
CA ASP A 238 -13.77 -19.37 0.83
C ASP A 238 -12.53 -18.48 0.94
N LEU A 239 -12.50 -17.32 0.29
CA LEU A 239 -11.37 -16.37 0.40
C LEU A 239 -11.16 -15.90 1.83
N TYR A 240 -12.22 -15.52 2.53
CA TYR A 240 -12.15 -15.06 3.91
C TYR A 240 -11.88 -16.17 4.91
N GLU A 241 -12.43 -17.37 4.69
CA GLU A 241 -12.14 -18.53 5.53
C GLU A 241 -10.67 -18.95 5.42
N ASN A 242 -10.12 -18.99 4.19
CA ASN A 242 -8.71 -19.29 3.97
C ASN A 242 -7.81 -18.25 4.64
N TYR A 243 -8.14 -16.97 4.51
CA TYR A 243 -7.40 -15.93 5.22
C TYR A 243 -7.39 -16.15 6.74
N ALA A 244 -8.56 -16.36 7.36
CA ALA A 244 -8.64 -16.58 8.81
C ALA A 244 -7.97 -17.88 9.30
N LYS A 245 -7.77 -18.84 8.38
CA LYS A 245 -7.01 -20.06 8.65
C LYS A 245 -5.51 -19.84 8.57
N GLU A 246 -5.05 -19.07 7.57
CA GLU A 246 -3.64 -18.77 7.33
C GLU A 246 -3.10 -17.73 8.31
N HIS A 247 -3.95 -16.78 8.75
CA HIS A 247 -3.60 -15.65 9.61
C HIS A 247 -4.44 -15.60 10.90
N PRO A 248 -4.44 -16.64 11.75
CA PRO A 248 -5.34 -16.71 12.92
C PRO A 248 -5.03 -15.68 14.01
N GLN A 249 -3.83 -15.12 14.01
CA GLN A 249 -3.41 -14.06 14.95
C GLN A 249 -3.53 -12.65 14.37
N SER A 250 -3.98 -12.52 13.13
CA SER A 250 -4.20 -11.23 12.51
C SER A 250 -5.29 -10.42 13.23
N PRO A 251 -5.12 -9.11 13.39
CA PRO A 251 -6.19 -8.23 13.85
C PRO A 251 -7.45 -8.31 12.98
N ALA A 252 -7.31 -8.65 11.68
CA ALA A 252 -8.43 -8.81 10.75
C ALA A 252 -9.03 -10.23 10.73
N ALA A 253 -8.51 -11.20 11.51
CA ALA A 253 -9.04 -12.55 11.51
C ALA A 253 -10.52 -12.63 11.93
N PRO A 254 -10.98 -11.93 13.00
CA PRO A 254 -12.40 -11.95 13.37
C PRO A 254 -13.30 -11.30 12.29
N GLU A 255 -12.82 -10.26 11.62
CA GLU A 255 -13.52 -9.64 10.50
C GLU A 255 -13.65 -10.61 9.32
N ALA A 256 -12.57 -11.30 8.97
CA ALA A 256 -12.57 -12.30 7.91
C ALA A 256 -13.56 -13.43 8.21
N LEU A 257 -13.55 -13.96 9.44
CA LEU A 257 -14.51 -14.98 9.87
C LEU A 257 -15.96 -14.48 9.77
N TYR A 258 -16.22 -13.23 10.16
CA TYR A 258 -17.54 -12.64 10.05
C TYR A 258 -17.98 -12.48 8.60
N ASN A 259 -17.12 -11.97 7.74
CA ASN A 259 -17.37 -11.85 6.32
C ASN A 259 -17.65 -13.20 5.66
N ALA A 260 -16.95 -14.24 6.06
CA ALA A 260 -17.22 -15.61 5.61
C ALA A 260 -18.58 -16.13 6.13
N ALA A 261 -18.84 -16.00 7.43
CA ALA A 261 -20.07 -16.45 8.08
C ALA A 261 -21.30 -15.76 7.46
N TRP A 262 -21.24 -14.47 7.22
CA TRP A 262 -22.30 -13.71 6.58
C TRP A 262 -22.57 -14.20 5.17
N ARG A 263 -21.56 -14.44 4.35
CA ARG A 263 -21.70 -14.97 2.99
C ARG A 263 -22.28 -16.37 2.99
N ARG A 264 -21.86 -17.24 3.93
CA ARG A 264 -22.46 -18.56 4.11
C ARG A 264 -23.94 -18.46 4.52
N SER A 265 -24.31 -17.47 5.34
CA SER A 265 -25.71 -17.25 5.72
C SER A 265 -26.57 -16.79 4.52
N VAL A 266 -26.03 -15.96 3.64
CA VAL A 266 -26.71 -15.57 2.39
C VAL A 266 -26.95 -16.77 1.49
N LEU A 267 -26.02 -17.70 1.40
CA LEU A 267 -26.15 -18.92 0.59
C LEU A 267 -27.31 -19.82 1.04
N ILE A 268 -27.74 -19.74 2.30
CA ILE A 268 -28.92 -20.49 2.78
C ILE A 268 -30.15 -20.15 1.92
N GLU A 269 -30.40 -18.86 1.70
CA GLU A 269 -31.56 -18.41 0.93
C GLU A 269 -31.37 -18.65 -0.58
N LEU A 270 -30.18 -18.40 -1.11
CA LEU A 270 -29.88 -18.63 -2.52
C LEU A 270 -30.05 -20.10 -2.91
N TYR A 271 -29.57 -21.05 -2.08
CA TYR A 271 -29.73 -22.49 -2.33
C TYR A 271 -31.15 -23.03 -2.05
N LYS A 272 -32.00 -22.27 -1.33
CA LYS A 272 -33.42 -22.61 -1.23
C LYS A 272 -34.18 -22.30 -2.53
N THR A 273 -33.78 -21.21 -3.21
CA THR A 273 -34.38 -20.86 -4.51
C THR A 273 -33.89 -21.73 -5.65
N GLU A 274 -32.64 -22.18 -5.59
CA GLU A 274 -32.12 -23.25 -6.40
C GLU A 274 -32.49 -24.57 -5.68
N PRO A 275 -33.26 -25.50 -6.15
CA PRO A 275 -33.76 -26.66 -5.37
C PRO A 275 -32.61 -27.56 -4.85
N ASN A 276 -31.75 -27.00 -3.99
CA ASN A 276 -30.57 -27.64 -3.42
C ASN A 276 -30.56 -27.53 -1.90
N GLN A 277 -31.54 -28.16 -1.25
CA GLN A 277 -31.69 -28.12 0.21
C GLN A 277 -30.47 -28.64 0.97
N LYS A 278 -29.70 -29.57 0.40
CA LYS A 278 -28.47 -30.07 1.02
C LYS A 278 -27.45 -28.98 1.18
N LYS A 279 -27.17 -28.23 0.12
CA LYS A 279 -26.21 -27.10 0.19
C LYS A 279 -26.71 -25.97 1.09
N ALA A 280 -28.03 -25.73 1.15
CA ALA A 280 -28.59 -24.76 2.07
C ALA A 280 -28.32 -25.15 3.53
N ALA A 281 -28.53 -26.43 3.90
CA ALA A 281 -28.23 -26.93 5.25
C ALA A 281 -26.73 -26.87 5.56
N GLU A 282 -25.85 -27.33 4.66
CA GLU A 282 -24.41 -27.23 4.81
C GLU A 282 -23.94 -25.78 5.02
N SER A 283 -24.50 -24.83 4.27
CA SER A 283 -24.19 -23.40 4.40
C SER A 283 -24.64 -22.84 5.75
N LYS A 284 -25.80 -23.27 6.27
CA LYS A 284 -26.30 -22.91 7.58
C LYS A 284 -25.34 -23.36 8.69
N ASP A 285 -24.97 -24.64 8.70
CA ASP A 285 -24.10 -25.22 9.71
C ASP A 285 -22.72 -24.54 9.70
N ARG A 286 -22.18 -24.29 8.49
CA ARG A 286 -20.88 -23.62 8.33
C ARG A 286 -20.92 -22.16 8.78
N ALA A 287 -22.00 -21.42 8.46
CA ALA A 287 -22.19 -20.05 8.92
C ALA A 287 -22.22 -19.95 10.45
N ILE A 288 -22.98 -20.82 11.11
CA ILE A 288 -23.06 -20.89 12.58
C ILE A 288 -21.70 -21.24 13.18
N ALA A 289 -21.01 -22.25 12.65
CA ALA A 289 -19.70 -22.65 13.14
C ALA A 289 -18.64 -21.52 13.05
N LEU A 290 -18.60 -20.79 11.94
CA LEU A 290 -17.72 -19.65 11.77
C LEU A 290 -18.04 -18.52 12.76
N ALA A 291 -19.32 -18.18 12.91
CA ALA A 291 -19.74 -17.15 13.86
C ALA A 291 -19.46 -17.55 15.32
N GLN A 292 -19.70 -18.82 15.69
CA GLN A 292 -19.36 -19.35 17.02
C GLN A 292 -17.84 -19.30 17.30
N ARG A 293 -17.01 -19.51 16.27
CA ARG A 293 -15.56 -19.37 16.40
C ARG A 293 -15.17 -17.95 16.75
N ILE A 294 -15.84 -16.93 16.21
CA ILE A 294 -15.57 -15.53 16.59
C ILE A 294 -15.89 -15.31 18.06
N VAL A 295 -17.09 -15.72 18.48
CA VAL A 295 -17.55 -15.54 19.88
C VAL A 295 -16.62 -16.26 20.87
N SER A 296 -16.10 -17.45 20.52
CA SER A 296 -15.23 -18.22 21.42
C SER A 296 -13.77 -17.78 21.42
N GLN A 297 -13.21 -17.40 20.26
CA GLN A 297 -11.78 -17.11 20.10
C GLN A 297 -11.44 -15.62 20.13
N TYR A 298 -12.40 -14.75 19.79
CA TYR A 298 -12.19 -13.32 19.61
C TYR A 298 -13.24 -12.49 20.39
N LEU A 299 -13.57 -12.93 21.60
CA LEU A 299 -14.63 -12.33 22.44
C LEU A 299 -14.47 -10.81 22.65
N GLN A 300 -13.22 -10.33 22.67
CA GLN A 300 -12.92 -8.89 22.89
C GLN A 300 -13.02 -8.06 21.61
N SER A 301 -13.31 -8.66 20.46
CA SER A 301 -13.46 -7.93 19.20
C SER A 301 -14.89 -7.43 19.01
N ASP A 302 -15.05 -6.30 18.35
CA ASP A 302 -16.38 -5.77 17.97
C ASP A 302 -17.17 -6.74 17.10
N TRP A 303 -16.48 -7.69 16.46
CA TRP A 303 -17.09 -8.73 15.63
C TRP A 303 -17.81 -9.81 16.44
N ALA A 304 -17.52 -9.97 17.71
CA ALA A 304 -18.17 -10.96 18.56
C ALA A 304 -19.69 -10.70 18.69
N LEU A 305 -20.09 -9.48 19.01
CA LEU A 305 -21.50 -9.08 19.11
C LEU A 305 -22.22 -9.20 17.75
N ARG A 306 -21.53 -8.85 16.67
CA ARG A 306 -22.08 -9.01 15.30
C ARG A 306 -22.28 -10.49 14.95
N ALA A 307 -21.37 -11.35 15.37
CA ALA A 307 -21.46 -12.79 15.17
C ALA A 307 -22.61 -13.42 15.98
N GLU A 308 -22.83 -13.02 17.23
CA GLU A 308 -23.99 -13.44 18.03
C GLU A 308 -25.31 -13.05 17.36
N ARG A 309 -25.41 -11.81 16.89
CA ARG A 309 -26.59 -11.34 16.14
C ARG A 309 -26.80 -12.18 14.86
N LEU A 310 -25.75 -12.50 14.13
CA LEU A 310 -25.83 -13.33 12.93
C LEU A 310 -26.32 -14.74 13.26
N ILE A 311 -25.81 -15.38 14.32
CA ILE A 311 -26.27 -16.68 14.81
C ILE A 311 -27.76 -16.65 15.10
N PHE A 312 -28.22 -15.61 15.83
CA PHE A 312 -29.64 -15.43 16.13
C PHE A 312 -30.50 -15.36 14.84
N TYR A 313 -30.11 -14.54 13.86
CA TYR A 313 -30.84 -14.43 12.60
C TYR A 313 -30.94 -15.79 11.88
N ILE A 314 -29.84 -16.50 11.80
CA ILE A 314 -29.79 -17.83 11.15
C ILE A 314 -30.70 -18.83 11.88
N GLN A 315 -30.68 -18.82 13.21
CA GLN A 315 -31.49 -19.74 14.04
C GLN A 315 -33.00 -19.45 13.93
N GLN A 316 -33.36 -18.15 13.84
CA GLN A 316 -34.76 -17.74 13.68
C GLN A 316 -35.24 -17.81 12.22
N GLY A 317 -34.36 -18.18 11.27
CA GLY A 317 -34.72 -18.22 9.85
C GLY A 317 -34.94 -16.84 9.24
N ILE A 318 -34.36 -15.78 9.84
CA ILE A 318 -34.41 -14.42 9.30
C ILE A 318 -33.40 -14.29 8.16
N PRO A 319 -33.85 -13.94 6.93
CA PRO A 319 -32.95 -13.78 5.80
C PRO A 319 -31.91 -12.69 6.04
N THR A 320 -30.66 -12.98 5.68
CA THR A 320 -29.54 -12.02 5.76
C THR A 320 -29.22 -11.38 4.40
N TYR A 321 -29.74 -11.94 3.31
CA TYR A 321 -29.58 -11.38 1.97
C TYR A 321 -30.61 -10.24 1.74
N GLY A 322 -30.14 -9.11 1.25
CA GLY A 322 -30.95 -7.91 1.05
C GLY A 322 -31.26 -7.10 2.32
N ASN A 323 -30.92 -7.61 3.50
CA ASN A 323 -30.89 -6.81 4.71
C ASN A 323 -29.49 -6.18 4.83
N THR A 324 -29.44 -4.87 4.91
CA THR A 324 -28.21 -4.17 5.26
C THR A 324 -27.81 -4.64 6.66
N ALA A 325 -26.68 -5.34 6.72
CA ALA A 325 -26.16 -5.90 7.97
C ALA A 325 -25.37 -4.82 8.76
N ASP A 326 -25.88 -3.60 8.82
CA ASP A 326 -25.29 -2.48 9.56
C ASP A 326 -25.58 -2.56 11.07
#